data_f65dddb6768b7152c2ef95425541ef36
#
_entry.id   f65dddb6768b7152c2ef95425541ef36
#
_cell.length_a   1.000
_cell.length_b   1.000
_cell.length_c   1.000
_cell.angle_alpha   90.00
_cell.angle_beta   90.00
_cell.angle_gamma   90.00
#
_symmetry.space_group_name_H-M   'P 1'
#
loop_
_entity.id
_entity.type
_entity.pdbx_description
1 polymer ?
#
loop_
_entity_poly.entity_id
_entity_poly.type
_entity_poly.pdbx_seq_one_letter_code
_entity_poly.pdbx_strand_id
1 'polypeptide(L)' 'MTNQEIALEITKILKPDVDHYTRHHNDGDRFETRKRVYDETYLYFLNKFNENDKAEGKTEEE' A
#
# COMPACT_ATOMS: atom_id res chain seq x y z
N MET A 1 13.84 -9.90 2.43
CA MET A 1 12.60 -9.17 2.68
C MET A 1 11.51 -9.62 1.74
N THR A 2 10.31 -9.82 2.26
CA THR A 2 9.21 -10.21 1.40
C THR A 2 8.56 -8.98 0.78
N ASN A 3 7.77 -9.18 -0.26
CA ASN A 3 7.03 -8.08 -0.87
C ASN A 3 6.08 -7.45 0.14
N GLN A 4 5.53 -8.26 1.06
CA GLN A 4 4.66 -7.75 2.11
C GLN A 4 5.41 -6.80 3.04
N GLU A 5 6.62 -7.17 3.42
CA GLU A 5 7.43 -6.31 4.28
C GLU A 5 7.79 -5.00 3.59
N ILE A 6 8.15 -5.08 2.32
CA ILE A 6 8.51 -3.89 1.57
C ILE A 6 7.30 -2.97 1.42
N ALA A 7 6.13 -3.54 1.08
CA ALA A 7 4.92 -2.75 0.93
C ALA A 7 4.54 -2.08 2.25
N LEU A 8 4.73 -2.78 3.37
CA LEU A 8 4.44 -2.20 4.68
C LEU A 8 5.38 -1.04 4.99
N GLU A 9 6.68 -1.19 4.69
CA GLU A 9 7.63 -0.12 4.94
C GLU A 9 7.33 1.12 4.10
N ILE A 10 6.95 0.92 2.84
CA ILE A 10 6.58 2.06 1.99
C ILE A 10 5.34 2.74 2.55
N THR A 11 4.36 1.97 3.01
CA THR A 11 3.15 2.53 3.61
C THR A 11 3.51 3.40 4.82
N LYS A 12 4.46 2.96 5.63
CA LYS A 12 4.91 3.74 6.78
C LYS A 12 5.59 5.05 6.35
N ILE A 13 6.38 5.00 5.29
CA ILE A 13 7.06 6.19 4.78
C ILE A 13 6.03 7.20 4.28
N LEU A 14 4.94 6.72 3.68
CA LEU A 14 3.92 7.60 3.14
C LEU A 14 2.90 8.05 4.18
N LYS A 15 3.07 7.65 5.44
CA LYS A 15 2.12 7.98 6.48
C LYS A 15 1.77 9.47 6.56
N PRO A 16 2.74 10.39 6.55
CA PRO A 16 2.39 11.81 6.60
C PRO A 16 1.51 12.24 5.43
N ASP A 17 1.79 11.71 4.24
CA ASP A 17 1.00 12.06 3.06
C ASP A 17 -0.41 11.50 3.15
N VAL A 18 -0.55 10.28 3.66
CA VAL A 18 -1.86 9.67 3.85
C VAL A 18 -2.67 10.46 4.88
N ASP A 19 -2.04 10.85 5.98
CA ASP A 19 -2.70 11.62 7.01
C ASP A 19 -3.15 12.98 6.47
N HIS A 20 -2.32 13.61 5.68
CA HIS A 20 -2.67 14.89 5.06
C HIS A 20 -3.86 14.72 4.11
N TYR A 21 -3.81 13.70 3.26
CA TYR A 21 -4.89 13.41 2.32
C TYR A 21 -6.21 13.20 3.05
N THR A 22 -6.19 12.39 4.11
CA THR A 22 -7.43 12.05 4.81
C THR A 22 -8.01 13.22 5.58
N ARG A 23 -7.20 14.21 5.95
CA ARG A 23 -7.75 15.42 6.56
C ARG A 23 -8.64 16.18 5.61
N HIS A 24 -8.32 16.13 4.33
CA HIS A 24 -9.02 16.93 3.32
C HIS A 24 -10.02 16.14 2.50
N HIS A 25 -9.97 14.80 2.58
CA HIS A 25 -10.80 13.95 1.72
C HIS A 25 -11.49 12.84 2.50
N ASN A 26 -12.05 13.17 3.66
CA ASN A 26 -12.73 12.15 4.44
C ASN A 26 -14.23 12.16 4.10
N ASP A 27 -14.87 11.01 4.34
CA ASP A 27 -16.29 10.85 4.06
C ASP A 27 -17.11 10.90 5.33
N GLY A 28 -16.74 11.78 6.23
CA GLY A 28 -17.49 11.95 7.47
C GLY A 28 -16.82 11.29 8.66
N ASP A 29 -16.21 10.12 8.47
CA ASP A 29 -15.48 9.47 9.55
C ASP A 29 -14.02 9.41 9.14
N ARG A 30 -13.21 10.28 9.73
CA ARG A 30 -11.83 10.42 9.35
C ARG A 30 -11.00 9.18 9.68
N PHE A 31 -11.33 8.51 10.79
CA PHE A 31 -10.61 7.31 11.17
C PHE A 31 -10.86 6.18 10.17
N GLU A 32 -12.11 5.98 9.78
CA GLU A 32 -12.44 4.94 8.80
C GLU A 32 -11.82 5.24 7.44
N THR A 33 -11.86 6.49 7.02
CA THR A 33 -11.25 6.90 5.77
C THR A 33 -9.75 6.62 5.79
N ARG A 34 -9.10 6.94 6.89
CA ARG A 34 -7.67 6.74 7.01
C ARG A 34 -7.31 5.27 6.95
N LYS A 35 -8.07 4.41 7.64
CA LYS A 35 -7.82 2.97 7.58
C LYS A 35 -7.95 2.45 6.15
N ARG A 36 -8.98 2.89 5.45
CA ARG A 36 -9.18 2.46 4.07
C ARG A 36 -8.03 2.89 3.18
N VAL A 37 -7.57 4.11 3.31
CA VAL A 37 -6.49 4.61 2.48
C VAL A 37 -5.19 3.87 2.78
N TYR A 38 -4.92 3.55 4.04
CA TYR A 38 -3.74 2.76 4.38
C TYR A 38 -3.81 1.38 3.75
N ASP A 39 -4.97 0.72 3.83
CA ASP A 39 -5.13 -0.59 3.23
C ASP A 39 -4.93 -0.53 1.73
N GLU A 40 -5.52 0.45 1.07
CA GLU A 40 -5.39 0.61 -0.36
C GLU A 40 -3.94 0.87 -0.78
N THR A 41 -3.23 1.67 0.00
CA THR A 41 -1.83 1.97 -0.28
C THR A 41 -0.99 0.69 -0.17
N TYR A 42 -1.18 -0.04 0.91
CA TYR A 42 -0.46 -1.28 1.13
C TYR A 42 -0.71 -2.28 0.00
N LEU A 43 -1.98 -2.48 -0.35
CA LEU A 43 -2.35 -3.45 -1.38
C LEU A 43 -1.86 -3.01 -2.75
N TYR A 44 -1.87 -1.73 -3.03
CA TYR A 44 -1.36 -1.22 -4.29
C TYR A 44 0.11 -1.62 -4.48
N PHE A 45 0.93 -1.36 -3.47
CA PHE A 45 2.36 -1.67 -3.59
C PHE A 45 2.62 -3.17 -3.56
N LEU A 46 1.87 -3.91 -2.75
CA LEU A 46 2.04 -5.35 -2.71
C LEU A 46 1.74 -5.97 -4.07
N ASN A 47 0.64 -5.56 -4.69
CA ASN A 47 0.28 -6.08 -6.01
C ASN A 47 1.31 -5.67 -7.06
N LYS A 48 1.82 -4.45 -6.95
CA LYS A 48 2.81 -3.97 -7.90
C LYS A 48 4.08 -4.81 -7.86
N PHE A 49 4.56 -5.11 -6.66
CA PHE A 49 5.76 -5.91 -6.52
C PHE A 49 5.53 -7.35 -7.00
N ASN A 50 4.36 -7.91 -6.72
CA ASN A 50 4.04 -9.25 -7.18
C ASN A 50 3.96 -9.30 -8.71
N GLU A 51 3.40 -8.27 -9.33
CA GLU A 51 3.35 -8.19 -10.78
C GLU A 51 4.74 -8.08 -11.38
N ASN A 52 5.60 -7.29 -10.76
CA ASN A 52 6.97 -7.14 -11.25
C ASN A 52 7.73 -8.45 -11.18
N ASP A 53 7.53 -9.21 -10.11
CA ASP A 53 8.16 -10.51 -9.99
C ASP A 53 7.71 -11.45 -11.10
N LYS A 54 6.41 -11.44 -11.41
CA LYS A 54 5.90 -12.26 -12.51
C LYS A 54 6.46 -11.81 -13.85
N ALA A 55 6.54 -10.51 -14.07
CA ALA A 55 7.04 -9.98 -15.32
C ALA A 55 8.50 -10.34 -15.53
N GLU A 56 9.25 -10.51 -14.44
CA GLU A 56 10.63 -10.91 -14.55
C GLU A 56 10.81 -12.43 -14.57
N GLY A 57 9.72 -13.16 -14.52
CA GLY A 57 9.79 -14.61 -14.58
C GLY A 57 10.22 -15.28 -13.31
N LYS A 58 10.20 -14.58 -12.20
CA LYS A 58 10.73 -15.14 -10.99
C LYS A 58 9.81 -16.05 -10.26
N THR A 59 8.54 -16.02 -10.60
CA THR A 59 7.60 -16.79 -9.82
C THR A 59 7.03 -17.94 -10.54
N GLU A 60 7.42 -18.11 -11.80
CA GLU A 60 6.72 -19.10 -12.51
C GLU A 60 7.13 -20.41 -12.21
N GLU A 61 8.20 -20.57 -11.71
CA GLU A 61 8.47 -21.88 -11.48
C GLU A 61 7.79 -22.30 -10.35
N GLU A 62 7.12 -21.76 -10.12
CA GLU A 62 6.44 -22.22 -9.28
C GLU A 62 5.86 -23.00 -9.43
#